data_affd821d7094fd96c4fb1b3b11efad5b
#
_entry.id   affd821d7094fd96c4fb1b3b11efad5b
#
_cell.length_a   1.000
_cell.length_b   1.000
_cell.length_c   1.000
_cell.angle_alpha   90.00
_cell.angle_beta   90.00
_cell.angle_gamma   90.00
#
_symmetry.space_group_name_H-M   'P 1'
#
loop_
_entity.id
_entity.type
_entity.pdbx_description
1 polymer ?
#
loop_
_entity_poly.entity_id
_entity_poly.type
_entity_poly.pdbx_seq_one_letter_code
_entity_poly.pdbx_strand_id
1 'polypeptide(L)'
;MGKIIIVESSTDGCGKETQTKTLFERLKKEGRKVIRFTFPNYENYSSIFVKKYLNGEYGKYAKSQDPYIVSTFFAIDRYITFKEQIEKYYNDDY
;
A
#
# COMPACT_ATOMS: atom_id res chain seq x y z
N MET A 1 -20.63 -6.14 3.77
CA MET A 1 -19.25 -5.96 3.31
C MET A 1 -18.81 -4.51 3.51
N GLY A 2 -17.53 -4.33 3.84
CA GLY A 2 -16.97 -3.01 4.05
C GLY A 2 -16.73 -2.22 2.77
N LYS A 3 -16.01 -1.14 2.91
CA LYS A 3 -15.61 -0.28 1.78
C LYS A 3 -14.11 -0.10 1.77
N ILE A 4 -13.55 0.01 0.57
CA ILE A 4 -12.12 0.26 0.38
C ILE A 4 -11.97 1.64 -0.24
N ILE A 5 -11.16 2.47 0.40
CA ILE A 5 -10.81 3.79 -0.12
C ILE A 5 -9.34 3.77 -0.49
N ILE A 6 -9.03 4.05 -1.75
CA ILE A 6 -7.67 4.07 -2.26
C ILE A 6 -7.21 5.51 -2.40
N VAL A 7 -6.07 5.83 -1.79
CA VAL A 7 -5.45 7.15 -1.92
C VAL A 7 -4.13 6.97 -2.65
N GLU A 8 -4.04 7.50 -3.84
CA GLU A 8 -2.86 7.42 -4.67
C GLU A 8 -2.41 8.79 -5.16
N SER A 9 -1.14 8.88 -5.49
CA SER A 9 -0.59 10.06 -6.15
C SER A 9 0.49 9.62 -7.12
N SER A 10 0.67 10.40 -8.19
CA SER A 10 1.69 10.12 -9.20
C SER A 10 3.08 10.60 -8.80
N THR A 11 3.19 11.42 -7.74
CA THR A 11 4.46 12.00 -7.31
C THR A 11 4.63 11.89 -5.80
N ASP A 12 5.87 11.71 -5.38
CA ASP A 12 6.21 11.74 -3.97
C ASP A 12 6.15 13.18 -3.44
N GLY A 13 5.88 13.33 -2.15
CA GLY A 13 5.90 14.63 -1.50
C GLY A 13 4.71 15.53 -1.80
N CYS A 14 3.63 15.02 -2.38
CA CYS A 14 2.43 15.79 -2.70
C CYS A 14 1.43 15.94 -1.55
N GLY A 15 1.79 15.49 -0.34
CA GLY A 15 0.91 15.56 0.83
C GLY A 15 -0.02 14.36 0.99
N LYS A 16 0.17 13.32 0.22
CA LYS A 16 -0.67 12.10 0.29
C LYS A 16 -0.71 11.51 1.69
N GLU A 17 0.44 11.41 2.34
CA GLU A 17 0.55 10.86 3.69
C GLU A 17 -0.27 11.69 4.69
N THR A 18 -0.13 13.00 4.65
CA THR A 18 -0.83 13.93 5.54
C THR A 18 -2.33 13.86 5.31
N GLN A 19 -2.76 13.86 4.05
CA GLN A 19 -4.19 13.81 3.72
C GLN A 19 -4.81 12.48 4.12
N THR A 20 -4.10 11.37 3.90
CA THR A 20 -4.58 10.04 4.28
C THR A 20 -4.76 9.95 5.79
N LYS A 21 -3.79 10.45 6.55
CA LYS A 21 -3.86 10.47 8.01
C LYS A 21 -5.04 11.31 8.50
N THR A 22 -5.25 12.47 7.91
CA THR A 22 -6.35 13.37 8.27
C THR A 22 -7.69 12.71 8.02
N LEU A 23 -7.85 12.05 6.85
CA LEU A 23 -9.08 11.33 6.53
C LEU A 23 -9.33 10.18 7.50
N PHE A 24 -8.29 9.41 7.80
CA PHE A 24 -8.38 8.30 8.75
C PHE A 24 -8.86 8.77 10.13
N GLU A 25 -8.24 9.83 10.64
CA GLU A 25 -8.59 10.37 11.95
C GLU A 25 -10.02 10.91 12.00
N ARG A 26 -10.43 11.56 10.91
CA ARG A 26 -11.79 12.09 10.79
C ARG A 26 -12.85 10.98 10.81
N LEU A 27 -12.64 9.93 10.02
CA LEU A 27 -13.55 8.79 9.97
C LEU A 27 -13.63 8.08 11.32
N LYS A 28 -12.51 7.92 11.98
CA LYS A 28 -12.44 7.32 13.31
C LYS A 28 -13.20 8.17 14.33
N LYS A 29 -13.04 9.48 14.27
CA LYS A 29 -13.71 10.42 15.16
C LYS A 29 -15.23 10.43 14.95
N GLU A 30 -15.68 10.15 13.73
CA GLU A 30 -17.11 10.01 13.43
C GLU A 30 -17.70 8.68 13.90
N GLY A 31 -16.90 7.84 14.55
CA GLY A 31 -17.37 6.55 15.08
C GLY A 31 -17.37 5.42 14.05
N ARG A 32 -16.75 5.60 12.91
CA ARG A 32 -16.69 4.55 11.88
C ARG A 32 -15.61 3.54 12.21
N LYS A 33 -15.87 2.30 11.83
CA LYS A 33 -14.84 1.25 11.85
C LYS A 33 -13.89 1.50 10.69
N VAL A 34 -12.67 1.90 10.97
CA VAL A 34 -11.69 2.23 9.93
C VAL A 34 -10.32 1.70 10.31
N ILE A 35 -9.60 1.20 9.32
CA ILE A 35 -8.21 0.78 9.47
C ILE A 35 -7.44 1.25 8.24
N ARG A 36 -6.17 1.57 8.42
CA ARG A 36 -5.32 2.11 7.37
C ARG A 36 -4.16 1.18 7.07
N PHE A 37 -3.88 1.00 5.79
CA PHE A 37 -2.71 0.29 5.31
C PHE A 37 -1.94 1.19 4.35
N THR A 38 -0.63 1.06 4.38
CA THR A 38 0.25 1.83 3.50
C THR A 38 1.05 0.86 2.64
N PHE A 39 1.22 1.21 1.36
CA PHE A 39 2.00 0.40 0.43
C PHE A 39 3.16 1.22 -0.15
N PRO A 40 4.32 0.60 -0.33
CA PRO A 40 4.61 -0.79 0.02
C PRO A 40 4.48 -1.04 1.52
N ASN A 41 4.07 -2.25 1.86
CA ASN A 41 3.97 -2.67 3.27
C ASN A 41 5.35 -3.14 3.75
N TYR A 42 6.23 -2.18 4.01
CA TYR A 42 7.65 -2.41 4.22
C TYR A 42 7.99 -3.36 5.37
N GLU A 43 7.16 -3.43 6.37
CA GLU A 43 7.39 -4.29 7.54
C GLU A 43 6.95 -5.72 7.33
N ASN A 44 6.27 -6.01 6.24
CA ASN A 44 5.76 -7.33 5.94
C ASN A 44 6.61 -8.02 4.87
N TYR A 45 6.70 -9.35 4.95
CA TYR A 45 7.47 -10.13 3.97
C TYR A 45 6.92 -10.00 2.54
N SER A 46 5.66 -9.63 2.38
CA SER A 46 5.04 -9.43 1.07
C SER A 46 5.76 -8.39 0.22
N SER A 47 6.50 -7.46 0.84
CA SER A 47 7.21 -6.39 0.16
C SER A 47 8.69 -6.69 -0.09
N ILE A 48 9.14 -7.93 0.10
CA ILE A 48 10.57 -8.24 0.01
C ILE A 48 11.16 -7.89 -1.37
N PHE A 49 10.44 -8.19 -2.45
CA PHE A 49 10.95 -7.90 -3.81
C PHE A 49 10.90 -6.40 -4.11
N VAL A 50 9.89 -5.69 -3.62
CA VAL A 50 9.82 -4.24 -3.74
C VAL A 50 11.02 -3.59 -3.04
N LYS A 51 11.33 -4.04 -1.82
CA LYS A 51 12.47 -3.51 -1.06
C LYS A 51 13.79 -3.74 -1.79
N LYS A 52 14.00 -4.93 -2.32
CA LYS A 52 15.21 -5.26 -3.09
C LYS A 52 15.33 -4.38 -4.33
N TYR A 53 14.24 -4.20 -5.05
CA TYR A 53 14.20 -3.33 -6.22
C TYR A 53 14.56 -1.88 -5.83
N LEU A 54 13.92 -1.34 -4.80
CA LEU A 54 14.18 0.04 -4.36
C LEU A 54 15.59 0.25 -3.83
N ASN A 55 16.20 -0.81 -3.28
CA ASN A 55 17.59 -0.77 -2.81
C ASN A 55 18.61 -0.94 -3.94
N GLY A 56 18.16 -1.08 -5.18
CA GLY A 56 19.04 -1.20 -6.33
C GLY A 56 19.66 -2.57 -6.52
N GLU A 57 19.16 -3.60 -5.86
CA GLU A 57 19.74 -4.95 -5.96
C GLU A 57 19.56 -5.58 -7.34
N TYR A 58 18.59 -5.10 -8.13
CA TYR A 58 18.34 -5.58 -9.49
C TYR A 58 18.81 -4.59 -10.55
N GLY A 59 19.48 -3.51 -10.15
CA GLY A 59 19.99 -2.47 -11.02
C GLY A 59 19.77 -1.10 -10.41
N LYS A 60 20.72 -0.18 -10.65
CA LYS A 60 20.71 1.17 -10.06
C LYS A 60 19.79 2.16 -10.76
N TYR A 61 19.42 1.87 -12.01
CA TYR A 61 18.63 2.78 -12.82
C TYR A 61 17.29 2.16 -13.17
N ALA A 62 16.22 2.96 -13.04
CA ALA A 62 14.86 2.51 -13.39
C ALA A 62 14.77 1.97 -14.82
N LYS A 63 15.56 2.55 -15.74
CA LYS A 63 15.58 2.13 -17.15
C LYS A 63 16.13 0.73 -17.39
N SER A 64 16.87 0.17 -16.42
CA SER A 64 17.43 -1.18 -16.54
C SER A 64 16.45 -2.27 -16.09
N GLN A 65 15.29 -1.89 -15.60
CA GLN A 65 14.29 -2.81 -15.09
C GLN A 65 13.07 -2.87 -16.01
N ASP A 66 12.56 -4.09 -16.21
CA ASP A 66 11.32 -4.28 -16.98
C ASP A 66 10.15 -3.76 -16.12
N PRO A 67 9.40 -2.75 -16.59
CA PRO A 67 8.32 -2.18 -15.81
C PRO A 67 7.19 -3.18 -15.51
N TYR A 68 6.98 -4.18 -16.35
CA TYR A 68 5.98 -5.22 -16.09
C TYR A 68 6.40 -6.11 -14.92
N ILE A 69 7.67 -6.47 -14.86
CA ILE A 69 8.19 -7.27 -13.75
C ILE A 69 8.15 -6.45 -12.45
N VAL A 70 8.57 -5.20 -12.50
CA VAL A 70 8.56 -4.32 -11.33
C VAL A 70 7.14 -4.13 -10.80
N SER A 71 6.18 -3.87 -11.70
CA SER A 71 4.78 -3.72 -11.26
C SER A 71 4.24 -4.99 -10.62
N THR A 72 4.73 -6.16 -11.03
CA THR A 72 4.37 -7.44 -10.41
C THR A 72 4.83 -7.49 -8.95
N PHE A 73 6.01 -6.96 -8.64
CA PHE A 73 6.48 -6.89 -7.25
C PHE A 73 5.54 -6.09 -6.37
N PHE A 74 5.07 -4.94 -6.85
CA PHE A 74 4.12 -4.12 -6.12
C PHE A 74 2.75 -4.81 -6.01
N ALA A 75 2.31 -5.48 -7.07
CA ALA A 75 1.04 -6.21 -7.07
C ALA A 75 1.05 -7.38 -6.07
N ILE A 76 2.17 -8.11 -5.97
CA ILE A 76 2.32 -9.20 -5.01
C ILE A 76 2.19 -8.68 -3.58
N ASP A 77 2.85 -7.57 -3.27
CA ASP A 77 2.76 -6.96 -1.94
C ASP A 77 1.30 -6.62 -1.60
N ARG A 78 0.59 -5.96 -2.51
CA ARG A 78 -0.81 -5.61 -2.30
C ARG A 78 -1.71 -6.83 -2.15
N TYR A 79 -1.52 -7.83 -3.00
CA TYR A 79 -2.35 -9.04 -2.99
C TYR A 79 -2.18 -9.82 -1.67
N ILE A 80 -0.94 -10.07 -1.27
CA ILE A 80 -0.66 -10.82 -0.05
C ILE A 80 -1.16 -10.05 1.18
N THR A 81 -0.90 -8.76 1.24
CA THR A 81 -1.39 -7.94 2.36
C THR A 81 -2.91 -7.94 2.41
N PHE A 82 -3.57 -7.85 1.25
CA PHE A 82 -5.02 -7.91 1.21
C PHE A 82 -5.53 -9.24 1.79
N LYS A 83 -5.04 -10.35 1.27
CA LYS A 83 -5.50 -11.67 1.69
C LYS A 83 -5.22 -11.98 3.16
N GLU A 84 -4.08 -11.56 3.65
CA GLU A 84 -3.65 -11.91 5.00
C GLU A 84 -4.04 -10.89 6.07
N GLN A 85 -4.22 -9.62 5.70
CA GLN A 85 -4.42 -8.56 6.69
C GLN A 85 -5.67 -7.71 6.48
N ILE A 86 -6.10 -7.49 5.24
CA ILE A 86 -7.19 -6.55 4.94
C ILE A 86 -8.54 -7.23 4.82
N GLU A 87 -8.60 -8.39 4.18
CA GLU A 87 -9.86 -9.06 3.83
C GLU A 87 -10.78 -9.28 5.03
N LYS A 88 -10.21 -9.63 6.18
CA LYS A 88 -11.00 -9.84 7.40
C LYS A 88 -11.74 -8.58 7.85
N TYR A 89 -11.11 -7.41 7.71
CA TYR A 89 -11.74 -6.15 8.06
C TYR A 89 -12.82 -5.78 7.05
N TYR A 90 -12.54 -5.99 5.78
CA TYR A 90 -13.51 -5.77 4.71
C TYR A 90 -14.77 -6.61 4.92
N ASN A 91 -14.60 -7.87 5.31
CA ASN A 91 -15.71 -8.75 5.58
C ASN A 91 -16.45 -8.41 6.89
N ASP A 92 -15.81 -7.66 7.77
CA ASP A 92 -16.37 -7.20 9.06
C ASP A 92 -16.93 -5.78 8.97
N ASP A 93 -17.27 -5.31 7.79
CA ASP A 93 -17.94 -4.02 7.54
C ASP A 93 -17.12 -2.78 7.89
N TYR A 94 -15.80 -2.88 7.79
CA TYR A 94 -14.93 -1.70 7.95
C TYR A 94 -15.06 -0.76 6.76
#